data_d8863ce82cca6dd3f581d695843b399a
#
_entry.id   d8863ce82cca6dd3f581d695843b399a
#
_cell.length_a   1.000
_cell.length_b   1.000
_cell.length_c   1.000
_cell.angle_alpha   90.00
_cell.angle_beta   90.00
_cell.angle_gamma   90.00
#
_symmetry.space_group_name_H-M   'P 1'
#
loop_
_entity.id
_entity.type
_entity.pdbx_description
1 polymer ?
#
loop_
_entity_poly.entity_id
_entity_poly.type
_entity_poly.pdbx_seq_one_letter_code
_entity_poly.pdbx_strand_id
1 'polypeptide(L)'
;LGAQAAYFAAKMDVRRRQLVCQIDGRTGVTLQAGAMQWTAGSIQATTGVKGVGDFFGKALRGSVTGESAIKPEYVGTGTIVCEPTYRHILLMSPQAEMGGTMVVNDGLFMACTSDIKHRAIMVKRPSAMVAGNEGLFNLGLEGAGVVALESPVPASELVVVDLDGDELKVDGDFAIAWSEALSFTVERSGKSLVGSAVSGEGL
;
A
#
# COMPACT_ATOMS: atom_id res chain seq x y z
N LEU A 1 18.22 0.28 4.99
CA LEU A 1 17.29 -0.18 6.04
C LEU A 1 17.93 0.17 7.37
N GLY A 2 17.32 1.10 8.11
CA GLY A 2 17.87 1.61 9.36
C GLY A 2 17.92 0.54 10.45
N ALA A 3 18.73 0.79 11.48
CA ALA A 3 19.03 -0.13 12.59
C ALA A 3 17.84 -0.46 13.51
N GLN A 4 16.61 -0.03 13.19
CA GLN A 4 15.46 -0.14 14.09
C GLN A 4 14.56 -1.36 13.83
N ALA A 5 14.54 -1.84 12.61
CA ALA A 5 13.82 -3.07 12.26
C ALA A 5 14.46 -3.68 11.00
N ALA A 6 14.72 -4.97 11.00
CA ALA A 6 15.18 -5.68 9.82
C ALA A 6 13.98 -6.34 9.13
N TYR A 7 13.74 -5.95 7.90
CA TYR A 7 12.76 -6.58 7.03
C TYR A 7 13.47 -7.31 5.90
N PHE A 8 13.02 -8.48 5.61
CA PHE A 8 13.50 -9.22 4.45
C PHE A 8 12.42 -10.11 3.88
N ALA A 9 12.48 -10.33 2.57
CA ALA A 9 11.62 -11.26 1.89
C ALA A 9 12.40 -12.54 1.64
N ALA A 10 12.02 -13.61 2.31
CA ALA A 10 12.62 -14.93 2.08
C ALA A 10 12.01 -15.58 0.83
N LYS A 11 12.85 -16.08 -0.06
CA LYS A 11 12.42 -16.89 -1.19
C LYS A 11 12.20 -18.31 -0.72
N MET A 12 10.97 -18.77 -0.78
CA MET A 12 10.63 -20.17 -0.55
C MET A 12 10.72 -20.96 -1.87
N ASP A 13 10.75 -22.29 -1.79
CA ASP A 13 10.60 -23.13 -2.96
C ASP A 13 9.32 -22.78 -3.73
N VAL A 14 9.30 -23.13 -4.99
CA VAL A 14 8.15 -22.89 -5.87
C VAL A 14 7.71 -21.41 -6.00
N ARG A 15 8.67 -20.49 -5.93
CA ARG A 15 8.46 -19.06 -6.22
C ARG A 15 7.61 -18.30 -5.20
N ARG A 16 7.36 -18.85 -4.01
CA ARG A 16 6.73 -18.11 -2.92
C ARG A 16 7.73 -17.23 -2.18
N ARG A 17 7.24 -16.13 -1.63
CA ARG A 17 7.99 -15.21 -0.78
C ARG A 17 7.24 -14.98 0.50
N GLN A 18 7.95 -14.68 1.58
CA GLN A 18 7.37 -14.29 2.86
C GLN A 18 8.05 -13.03 3.36
N LEU A 19 7.26 -12.14 3.95
CA LEU A 19 7.77 -11.04 4.74
C LEU A 19 8.02 -11.54 6.16
N VAL A 20 9.24 -11.32 6.64
CA VAL A 20 9.64 -11.60 8.03
C VAL A 20 10.03 -10.27 8.66
N CYS A 21 9.36 -9.90 9.75
CA CYS A 21 9.63 -8.68 10.49
C CYS A 21 10.29 -9.03 11.82
N GLN A 22 11.46 -8.47 12.09
CA GLN A 22 12.14 -8.54 13.38
C GLN A 22 11.86 -7.23 14.13
N ILE A 23 11.24 -7.30 15.30
CA ILE A 23 10.98 -6.13 16.15
C ILE A 23 11.72 -6.22 17.47
N ASP A 24 12.25 -5.09 17.93
CA ASP A 24 13.13 -5.01 19.09
C ASP A 24 12.51 -4.25 20.29
N GLY A 25 11.21 -3.99 20.22
CA GLY A 25 10.46 -3.26 21.25
C GLY A 25 10.46 -1.74 21.08
N ARG A 26 11.19 -1.19 20.10
CA ARG A 26 11.25 0.26 19.85
C ARG A 26 10.20 0.71 18.85
N THR A 27 10.09 -0.01 17.76
CA THR A 27 9.15 0.29 16.69
C THR A 27 8.31 -0.95 16.42
N GLY A 28 7.00 -0.79 16.40
CA GLY A 28 6.06 -1.84 16.02
C GLY A 28 5.94 -2.00 14.52
N VAL A 29 5.08 -2.91 14.10
CA VAL A 29 4.76 -3.18 12.70
C VAL A 29 3.25 -3.20 12.53
N THR A 30 2.77 -2.47 11.56
CA THR A 30 1.37 -2.51 11.14
C THR A 30 1.25 -3.41 9.90
N LEU A 31 0.34 -4.37 9.95
CA LEU A 31 0.11 -5.31 8.85
C LEU A 31 -1.23 -5.06 8.17
N GLN A 32 -1.34 -5.48 6.92
CA GLN A 32 -2.64 -5.67 6.29
C GLN A 32 -3.43 -6.71 7.09
N ALA A 33 -4.74 -6.48 7.29
CA ALA A 33 -5.58 -7.43 8.01
C ALA A 33 -5.51 -8.84 7.36
N GLY A 34 -5.29 -9.85 8.20
CA GLY A 34 -5.15 -11.24 7.74
C GLY A 34 -3.76 -11.61 7.19
N ALA A 35 -2.81 -10.67 7.08
CA ALA A 35 -1.49 -10.96 6.54
C ALA A 35 -0.56 -11.73 7.51
N MET A 36 -0.83 -11.73 8.82
CA MET A 36 0.00 -12.41 9.79
C MET A 36 -0.25 -13.93 9.76
N GLN A 37 0.82 -14.71 9.61
CA GLN A 37 0.77 -16.17 9.68
C GLN A 37 1.11 -16.67 11.09
N TRP A 38 2.22 -16.22 11.67
CA TRP A 38 2.63 -16.56 13.03
C TRP A 38 3.57 -15.52 13.62
N THR A 39 3.70 -15.57 14.95
CA THR A 39 4.64 -14.75 15.71
C THR A 39 5.44 -15.61 16.69
N ALA A 40 6.66 -15.17 17.02
CA ALA A 40 7.49 -15.76 18.07
C ALA A 40 8.15 -14.68 18.90
N GLY A 41 8.17 -14.85 20.21
CA GLY A 41 8.67 -13.87 21.19
C GLY A 41 7.57 -13.19 21.98
N SER A 42 7.89 -12.08 22.64
CA SER A 42 6.93 -11.28 23.43
C SER A 42 6.27 -10.23 22.55
N ILE A 43 5.30 -10.65 21.75
CA ILE A 43 4.61 -9.80 20.77
C ILE A 43 3.13 -9.69 21.19
N GLN A 44 2.61 -8.47 21.12
CA GLN A 44 1.21 -8.15 21.37
C GLN A 44 0.62 -7.49 20.12
N ALA A 45 -0.56 -7.95 19.72
CA ALA A 45 -1.33 -7.29 18.67
C ALA A 45 -2.27 -6.25 19.30
N THR A 46 -2.27 -5.05 18.75
CA THR A 46 -3.22 -3.99 19.07
C THR A 46 -4.03 -3.67 17.82
N THR A 47 -5.31 -3.42 17.98
CA THR A 47 -6.15 -3.04 16.83
C THR A 47 -6.04 -1.56 16.48
N GLY A 48 -5.31 -0.77 17.28
CA GLY A 48 -5.27 0.69 17.15
C GLY A 48 -6.66 1.35 17.27
N VAL A 49 -7.69 0.60 17.70
CA VAL A 49 -9.07 1.07 17.85
C VAL A 49 -9.27 1.53 19.28
N LYS A 50 -9.43 2.83 19.48
CA LYS A 50 -9.62 3.43 20.81
C LYS A 50 -11.08 3.47 21.29
N GLY A 51 -12.03 2.95 20.52
CA GLY A 51 -13.44 2.92 20.88
C GLY A 51 -14.36 2.63 19.69
N VAL A 52 -15.66 2.44 19.97
CA VAL A 52 -16.67 2.08 18.95
C VAL A 52 -16.76 3.11 17.83
N GLY A 53 -16.66 4.41 18.13
CA GLY A 53 -16.69 5.46 17.13
C GLY A 53 -15.48 5.44 16.19
N ASP A 54 -14.30 5.12 16.72
CA ASP A 54 -13.06 4.98 15.92
C ASP A 54 -13.12 3.72 15.05
N PHE A 55 -13.74 2.65 15.53
CA PHE A 55 -14.01 1.44 14.76
C PHE A 55 -14.86 1.71 13.52
N PHE A 56 -16.00 2.39 13.67
CA PHE A 56 -16.87 2.72 12.55
C PHE A 56 -16.18 3.66 11.55
N GLY A 57 -15.45 4.65 12.03
CA GLY A 57 -14.71 5.56 11.15
C GLY A 57 -13.62 4.85 10.34
N LYS A 58 -12.91 3.88 10.93
CA LYS A 58 -11.89 3.06 10.25
C LYS A 58 -12.52 2.05 9.29
N ALA A 59 -13.60 1.38 9.70
CA ALA A 59 -14.31 0.45 8.83
C ALA A 59 -14.88 1.14 7.58
N LEU A 60 -15.43 2.34 7.73
CA LEU A 60 -15.92 3.12 6.60
C LEU A 60 -14.80 3.53 5.63
N ARG A 61 -13.64 3.97 6.16
CA ARG A 61 -12.47 4.30 5.31
C ARG A 61 -11.93 3.09 4.55
N GLY A 62 -11.92 1.89 5.15
CA GLY A 62 -11.47 0.68 4.49
C GLY A 62 -12.40 0.21 3.37
N SER A 63 -13.70 0.39 3.53
CA SER A 63 -14.65 0.10 2.44
C SER A 63 -14.51 1.04 1.26
N VAL A 64 -13.93 2.22 1.48
CA VAL A 64 -13.70 3.25 0.45
C VAL A 64 -12.39 3.02 -0.32
N THR A 65 -11.36 2.44 0.33
CA THR A 65 -10.04 2.22 -0.30
C THR A 65 -9.83 0.79 -0.81
N GLY A 66 -10.82 -0.11 -0.71
CA GLY A 66 -10.62 -1.53 -1.06
C GLY A 66 -9.70 -2.29 -0.11
N GLU A 67 -8.96 -1.62 0.76
CA GLU A 67 -8.12 -2.20 1.79
C GLU A 67 -8.81 -2.17 3.16
N SER A 68 -8.50 -3.13 4.04
CA SER A 68 -9.03 -3.10 5.41
C SER A 68 -8.57 -1.84 6.13
N ALA A 69 -9.53 -1.05 6.63
CA ALA A 69 -9.25 0.14 7.43
C ALA A 69 -8.68 -0.21 8.81
N ILE A 70 -8.91 -1.43 9.25
CA ILE A 70 -8.40 -1.94 10.52
C ILE A 70 -7.13 -2.72 10.19
N LYS A 71 -6.00 -2.06 10.37
CA LYS A 71 -4.69 -2.67 10.23
C LYS A 71 -4.16 -2.96 11.63
N PRO A 72 -4.00 -4.24 12.02
CA PRO A 72 -3.45 -4.58 13.33
C PRO A 72 -2.00 -4.10 13.43
N GLU A 73 -1.68 -3.49 14.56
CA GLU A 73 -0.32 -3.13 14.93
C GLU A 73 0.23 -4.19 15.89
N TYR A 74 1.46 -4.60 15.67
CA TYR A 74 2.18 -5.56 16.49
C TYR A 74 3.35 -4.85 17.15
N VAL A 75 3.43 -4.95 18.49
CA VAL A 75 4.47 -4.33 19.31
C VAL A 75 5.11 -5.35 20.22
N GLY A 76 6.34 -5.07 20.67
CA GLY A 76 7.10 -5.97 21.56
C GLY A 76 8.43 -6.38 20.94
N THR A 77 8.94 -7.53 21.34
CA THR A 77 10.24 -8.06 20.88
C THR A 77 10.06 -9.46 20.33
N GLY A 78 10.53 -9.68 19.12
CA GLY A 78 10.43 -11.00 18.48
C GLY A 78 10.31 -10.94 16.97
N THR A 79 9.79 -12.02 16.41
CA THR A 79 9.62 -12.23 14.96
C THR A 79 8.15 -12.30 14.60
N ILE A 80 7.78 -11.62 13.54
CA ILE A 80 6.46 -11.72 12.91
C ILE A 80 6.68 -12.23 11.48
N VAL A 81 5.92 -13.24 11.09
CA VAL A 81 5.97 -13.81 9.74
C VAL A 81 4.59 -13.66 9.11
N CYS A 82 4.58 -13.09 7.91
CA CYS A 82 3.37 -12.94 7.13
C CYS A 82 3.07 -14.18 6.28
N GLU A 83 1.82 -14.28 5.80
CA GLU A 83 1.42 -15.31 4.85
C GLU A 83 2.30 -15.29 3.59
N PRO A 84 2.62 -16.46 3.03
CA PRO A 84 3.43 -16.52 1.81
C PRO A 84 2.64 -16.04 0.60
N THR A 85 3.31 -15.26 -0.25
CA THR A 85 2.75 -14.74 -1.50
C THR A 85 3.54 -15.20 -2.72
N TYR A 86 2.87 -15.28 -3.88
CA TYR A 86 3.53 -15.48 -5.18
C TYR A 86 4.03 -14.16 -5.79
N ARG A 87 3.57 -13.01 -5.27
CA ARG A 87 4.00 -11.69 -5.68
C ARG A 87 5.41 -11.39 -5.18
N HIS A 88 6.03 -10.37 -5.74
CA HIS A 88 7.28 -9.82 -5.25
C HIS A 88 7.02 -8.91 -4.05
N ILE A 89 7.98 -8.83 -3.13
CA ILE A 89 7.88 -7.93 -1.98
C ILE A 89 8.89 -6.80 -2.19
N LEU A 90 8.38 -5.58 -2.28
CA LEU A 90 9.16 -4.37 -2.35
C LEU A 90 9.26 -3.75 -0.96
N LEU A 91 10.47 -3.37 -0.55
CA LEU A 91 10.71 -2.62 0.68
C LEU A 91 11.10 -1.20 0.30
N MET A 92 10.27 -0.23 0.69
CA MET A 92 10.38 1.16 0.28
C MET A 92 10.31 2.10 1.49
N SER A 93 10.85 3.29 1.35
CA SER A 93 10.69 4.37 2.34
C SER A 93 10.00 5.57 1.68
N PRO A 94 8.79 5.97 2.12
CA PRO A 94 8.08 7.10 1.55
C PRO A 94 8.91 8.38 1.51
N GLN A 95 9.57 8.70 2.63
CA GLN A 95 10.39 9.89 2.74
C GLN A 95 11.63 9.86 1.84
N ALA A 96 12.31 8.72 1.75
CA ALA A 96 13.53 8.62 0.97
C ALA A 96 13.28 8.58 -0.55
N GLU A 97 12.20 7.94 -0.97
CA GLU A 97 11.95 7.68 -2.39
C GLU A 97 10.97 8.67 -3.03
N MET A 98 10.05 9.25 -2.22
CA MET A 98 9.02 10.17 -2.73
C MET A 98 9.14 11.58 -2.14
N GLY A 99 10.10 11.81 -1.25
CA GLY A 99 10.28 13.11 -0.57
C GLY A 99 9.15 13.49 0.39
N GLY A 100 8.23 12.54 0.69
CA GLY A 100 7.07 12.83 1.53
C GLY A 100 6.06 11.69 1.56
N THR A 101 4.82 11.95 1.17
CA THR A 101 3.77 10.94 1.12
C THR A 101 3.86 10.11 -0.17
N MET A 102 3.95 8.80 0.00
CA MET A 102 3.81 7.80 -1.05
C MET A 102 2.33 7.41 -1.18
N VAL A 103 1.76 7.55 -2.34
CA VAL A 103 0.44 7.01 -2.67
C VAL A 103 0.64 5.67 -3.35
N VAL A 104 -0.07 4.65 -2.89
CA VAL A 104 0.08 3.27 -3.34
C VAL A 104 -1.18 2.83 -4.06
N ASN A 105 -1.03 2.10 -5.16
CA ASN A 105 -2.16 1.52 -5.85
C ASN A 105 -2.87 0.48 -4.97
N ASP A 106 -4.15 0.28 -5.22
CA ASP A 106 -5.02 -0.56 -4.40
C ASP A 106 -4.53 -2.03 -4.33
N GLY A 107 -4.68 -2.65 -3.16
CA GLY A 107 -4.33 -4.04 -2.93
C GLY A 107 -2.83 -4.36 -2.88
N LEU A 108 -1.94 -3.37 -2.90
CA LEU A 108 -0.49 -3.62 -2.85
C LEU A 108 0.12 -3.51 -1.44
N PHE A 109 -0.57 -2.90 -0.48
CA PHE A 109 -0.07 -2.75 0.87
C PHE A 109 0.00 -4.09 1.61
N MET A 110 1.14 -4.41 2.20
CA MET A 110 1.35 -5.61 3.02
C MET A 110 1.66 -5.27 4.47
N ALA A 111 2.62 -4.37 4.70
CA ALA A 111 3.07 -4.00 6.03
C ALA A 111 3.78 -2.64 6.03
N CYS A 112 3.90 -2.04 7.21
CA CYS A 112 4.85 -0.93 7.42
C CYS A 112 5.28 -0.87 8.88
N THR A 113 6.33 -0.10 9.16
CA THR A 113 6.67 0.28 10.55
C THR A 113 5.58 1.17 11.15
N SER A 114 5.38 1.10 12.45
CA SER A 114 4.29 1.81 13.15
C SER A 114 4.43 3.33 13.16
N ASP A 115 5.58 3.87 12.79
CA ASP A 115 5.84 5.30 12.58
C ASP A 115 5.33 5.84 11.23
N ILE A 116 4.90 4.96 10.33
CA ILE A 116 4.23 5.34 9.09
C ILE A 116 2.76 5.68 9.36
N LYS A 117 2.37 6.88 8.98
CA LYS A 117 0.98 7.34 9.02
C LYS A 117 0.24 6.90 7.76
N HIS A 118 -1.01 6.50 7.95
CA HIS A 118 -1.89 6.07 6.86
C HIS A 118 -3.04 7.05 6.67
N ARG A 119 -3.36 7.37 5.43
CA ARG A 119 -4.57 8.15 5.09
C ARG A 119 -5.13 7.76 3.73
N ALA A 120 -6.42 7.95 3.56
CA ALA A 120 -7.07 7.82 2.25
C ALA A 120 -6.78 9.07 1.42
N ILE A 121 -6.28 8.88 0.19
CA ILE A 121 -6.04 9.92 -0.80
C ILE A 121 -7.10 9.79 -1.89
N MET A 122 -7.88 10.85 -2.10
CA MET A 122 -8.90 10.86 -3.12
C MET A 122 -8.27 11.06 -4.51
N VAL A 123 -8.59 10.16 -5.42
CA VAL A 123 -8.19 10.23 -6.82
C VAL A 123 -9.27 11.00 -7.60
N LYS A 124 -8.88 12.05 -8.33
CA LYS A 124 -9.79 12.84 -9.14
C LYS A 124 -10.20 12.05 -10.40
N ARG A 125 -11.51 11.93 -10.62
CA ARG A 125 -12.08 11.39 -11.86
C ARG A 125 -12.90 12.49 -12.53
N PRO A 126 -12.45 13.08 -13.63
CA PRO A 126 -13.22 14.09 -14.35
C PRO A 126 -14.58 13.59 -14.83
N SER A 127 -14.68 12.28 -15.17
CA SER A 127 -15.92 11.66 -15.64
C SER A 127 -16.92 11.27 -14.55
N ALA A 128 -16.48 11.14 -13.28
CA ALA A 128 -17.35 10.74 -12.16
C ALA A 128 -18.15 11.89 -11.57
N MET A 129 -17.77 13.14 -11.84
CA MET A 129 -18.52 14.34 -11.39
C MET A 129 -19.93 14.40 -11.98
N VAL A 130 -20.21 13.69 -13.07
CA VAL A 130 -21.52 13.68 -13.75
C VAL A 130 -22.47 12.58 -13.22
N ALA A 131 -21.94 11.55 -12.55
CA ALA A 131 -22.69 10.35 -12.16
C ALA A 131 -22.99 10.24 -10.65
N GLY A 132 -22.65 11.27 -9.86
CA GLY A 132 -22.99 11.31 -8.42
C GLY A 132 -22.34 10.21 -7.59
N ASN A 133 -21.21 9.66 -7.99
CA ASN A 133 -20.66 8.50 -7.33
C ASN A 133 -19.28 8.72 -6.70
N GLU A 134 -19.07 7.97 -5.63
CA GLU A 134 -17.97 7.91 -4.70
C GLU A 134 -16.60 7.98 -5.39
N GLY A 135 -15.71 8.85 -4.91
CA GLY A 135 -14.35 8.97 -5.42
C GLY A 135 -13.59 7.66 -5.22
N LEU A 136 -12.67 7.36 -6.11
CA LEU A 136 -11.65 6.35 -5.84
C LEU A 136 -10.68 6.90 -4.80
N PHE A 137 -10.30 6.05 -3.88
CA PHE A 137 -9.32 6.39 -2.86
C PHE A 137 -8.18 5.40 -2.93
N ASN A 138 -6.97 5.92 -2.88
CA ASN A 138 -5.76 5.13 -2.72
C ASN A 138 -5.17 5.34 -1.32
N LEU A 139 -4.30 4.42 -0.91
CA LEU A 139 -3.64 4.49 0.38
C LEU A 139 -2.44 5.44 0.29
N GLY A 140 -2.46 6.51 1.09
CA GLY A 140 -1.32 7.39 1.32
C GLY A 140 -0.54 6.96 2.56
N LEU A 141 0.78 6.85 2.42
CA LEU A 141 1.74 6.44 3.45
C LEU A 141 2.78 7.54 3.65
N GLU A 142 2.91 8.05 4.88
CA GLU A 142 3.77 9.18 5.21
C GLU A 142 4.67 8.84 6.39
N GLY A 143 5.98 9.08 6.25
CA GLY A 143 6.97 8.88 7.31
C GLY A 143 8.31 8.40 6.78
N ALA A 144 9.29 8.33 7.70
CA ALA A 144 10.66 7.89 7.38
C ALA A 144 10.88 6.37 7.57
N GLY A 145 9.82 5.64 7.93
CA GLY A 145 9.88 4.20 8.17
C GLY A 145 9.94 3.36 6.88
N VAL A 146 9.75 2.08 7.04
CA VAL A 146 9.76 1.11 5.96
C VAL A 146 8.33 0.65 5.64
N VAL A 147 8.02 0.58 4.37
CA VAL A 147 6.77 0.03 3.81
C VAL A 147 7.11 -1.22 3.00
N ALA A 148 6.35 -2.28 3.19
CA ALA A 148 6.39 -3.49 2.37
C ALA A 148 5.16 -3.52 1.47
N LEU A 149 5.39 -3.63 0.16
CA LEU A 149 4.34 -3.73 -0.85
C LEU A 149 4.43 -5.08 -1.58
N GLU A 150 3.29 -5.66 -1.89
CA GLU A 150 3.19 -6.77 -2.82
C GLU A 150 3.15 -6.26 -4.27
N SER A 151 4.16 -6.59 -5.05
CA SER A 151 4.29 -6.15 -6.44
C SER A 151 4.12 -7.33 -7.41
N PRO A 152 3.47 -7.13 -8.57
CA PRO A 152 3.41 -8.15 -9.61
C PRO A 152 4.78 -8.44 -10.23
N VAL A 153 5.73 -7.48 -10.15
CA VAL A 153 7.07 -7.58 -10.75
C VAL A 153 8.16 -7.35 -9.69
N PRO A 154 9.39 -7.86 -9.90
CA PRO A 154 10.51 -7.58 -9.02
C PRO A 154 10.96 -6.11 -9.12
N ALA A 155 11.68 -5.63 -8.11
CA ALA A 155 12.22 -4.26 -8.10
C ALA A 155 13.09 -3.93 -9.33
N SER A 156 13.77 -4.92 -9.91
CA SER A 156 14.60 -4.76 -11.11
C SER A 156 13.81 -4.48 -12.40
N GLU A 157 12.50 -4.72 -12.39
CA GLU A 157 11.61 -4.47 -13.53
C GLU A 157 10.76 -3.20 -13.34
N LEU A 158 10.93 -2.51 -12.22
CA LEU A 158 10.26 -1.23 -12.00
C LEU A 158 10.96 -0.13 -12.76
N VAL A 159 10.15 0.71 -13.41
CA VAL A 159 10.61 1.94 -14.04
C VAL A 159 10.23 3.11 -13.13
N VAL A 160 11.24 3.88 -12.72
CA VAL A 160 11.04 5.13 -11.98
C VAL A 160 11.04 6.26 -13.00
N VAL A 161 10.00 7.10 -12.93
CA VAL A 161 9.86 8.27 -13.82
C VAL A 161 9.75 9.52 -12.98
N ASP A 162 10.71 10.41 -13.12
CA ASP A 162 10.67 11.75 -12.53
C ASP A 162 9.98 12.70 -13.51
N LEU A 163 8.95 13.42 -13.05
CA LEU A 163 8.19 14.37 -13.85
C LEU A 163 8.53 15.80 -13.39
N ASP A 164 9.08 16.58 -14.29
CA ASP A 164 9.38 18.00 -14.10
C ASP A 164 8.57 18.86 -15.09
N GLY A 165 7.33 19.13 -14.74
CA GLY A 165 6.39 19.87 -15.58
C GLY A 165 5.80 19.07 -16.74
N ASP A 166 6.06 17.76 -16.78
CA ASP A 166 5.59 16.83 -17.80
C ASP A 166 4.35 16.05 -17.36
N GLU A 167 3.75 15.33 -18.30
CA GLU A 167 2.62 14.44 -18.09
C GLU A 167 2.99 13.01 -18.53
N LEU A 168 2.67 12.02 -17.67
CA LEU A 168 2.78 10.60 -17.98
C LEU A 168 1.37 9.99 -17.99
N LYS A 169 1.04 9.27 -19.06
CA LYS A 169 -0.17 8.44 -19.14
C LYS A 169 0.23 6.98 -19.08
N VAL A 170 -0.35 6.28 -18.10
CA VAL A 170 -0.16 4.85 -17.93
C VAL A 170 -1.51 4.15 -17.91
N ASP A 171 -1.55 2.93 -18.40
CA ASP A 171 -2.76 2.11 -18.35
C ASP A 171 -2.92 1.46 -16.97
N GLY A 172 -4.13 1.54 -16.42
CA GLY A 172 -4.65 0.80 -15.29
C GLY A 172 -3.65 0.55 -14.15
N ASP A 173 -3.39 -0.72 -13.90
CA ASP A 173 -2.64 -1.19 -12.74
C ASP A 173 -1.11 -1.15 -12.90
N PHE A 174 -0.58 -0.56 -13.96
CA PHE A 174 0.87 -0.42 -14.15
C PHE A 174 1.51 0.61 -13.20
N ALA A 175 0.75 1.56 -12.67
CA ALA A 175 1.24 2.45 -11.63
C ALA A 175 1.27 1.74 -10.29
N ILE A 176 2.44 1.46 -9.74
CA ILE A 176 2.62 0.78 -8.44
C ILE A 176 2.49 1.78 -7.27
N ALA A 177 3.22 2.89 -7.36
CA ALA A 177 3.18 3.97 -6.37
C ALA A 177 3.62 5.28 -7.01
N TRP A 178 3.23 6.41 -6.39
CA TRP A 178 3.61 7.74 -6.83
C TRP A 178 3.67 8.73 -5.68
N SER A 179 4.35 9.85 -5.88
CA SER A 179 4.35 10.95 -4.92
C SER A 179 2.99 11.64 -4.89
N GLU A 180 2.47 11.96 -3.70
CA GLU A 180 1.25 12.76 -3.56
C GLU A 180 1.37 14.17 -4.17
N ALA A 181 2.59 14.68 -4.33
CA ALA A 181 2.82 15.96 -4.99
C ALA A 181 2.37 15.97 -6.46
N LEU A 182 2.23 14.80 -7.09
CA LEU A 182 1.74 14.66 -8.45
C LEU A 182 0.21 14.84 -8.51
N SER A 183 -0.27 15.51 -9.55
CA SER A 183 -1.70 15.58 -9.86
C SER A 183 -2.14 14.31 -10.57
N PHE A 184 -2.53 13.29 -9.81
CA PHE A 184 -2.98 12.01 -10.34
C PHE A 184 -4.48 12.05 -10.69
N THR A 185 -4.81 11.68 -11.93
CA THR A 185 -6.20 11.61 -12.41
C THR A 185 -6.42 10.30 -13.15
N VAL A 186 -7.64 9.78 -13.11
CA VAL A 186 -8.04 8.59 -13.88
C VAL A 186 -9.02 9.01 -14.97
N GLU A 187 -8.65 8.76 -16.22
CA GLU A 187 -9.46 9.05 -17.40
C GLU A 187 -9.80 7.76 -18.14
N ARG A 188 -10.93 7.73 -18.81
CA ARG A 188 -11.28 6.62 -19.69
C ARG A 188 -10.53 6.75 -21.01
N SER A 189 -9.95 5.66 -21.50
CA SER A 189 -9.19 5.61 -22.77
C SER A 189 -10.06 5.75 -24.03
N GLY A 190 -11.36 5.88 -23.94
CA GLY A 190 -12.26 6.02 -25.09
C GLY A 190 -13.40 7.01 -24.88
N LYS A 191 -13.84 7.66 -25.96
CA LYS A 191 -15.00 8.57 -25.96
C LYS A 191 -16.34 7.86 -25.82
N SER A 192 -16.38 6.52 -25.85
CA SER A 192 -17.61 5.71 -25.67
C SER A 192 -17.33 4.39 -24.95
N LEU A 193 -18.32 3.88 -24.24
CA LEU A 193 -18.28 2.58 -23.57
C LEU A 193 -17.99 1.41 -24.57
N VAL A 194 -18.37 1.57 -25.83
CA VAL A 194 -18.15 0.59 -26.89
C VAL A 194 -16.69 0.61 -27.36
N GLY A 195 -16.04 1.78 -27.43
CA GLY A 195 -14.62 1.92 -27.80
C GLY A 195 -13.69 1.27 -26.78
N SER A 196 -13.94 1.44 -25.50
CA SER A 196 -13.14 0.85 -24.42
C SER A 196 -13.23 -0.69 -24.39
N ALA A 197 -14.40 -1.24 -24.69
CA ALA A 197 -14.59 -2.71 -24.75
C ALA A 197 -13.90 -3.37 -25.95
N VAL A 198 -13.65 -2.62 -27.02
CA VAL A 198 -13.03 -3.14 -28.27
C VAL A 198 -11.51 -2.97 -28.25
N SER A 199 -10.98 -1.93 -27.59
CA SER A 199 -9.53 -1.69 -27.50
C SER A 199 -8.82 -2.63 -26.50
N GLY A 200 -9.58 -3.28 -25.59
CA GLY A 200 -9.01 -4.11 -24.53
C GLY A 200 -8.24 -3.32 -23.46
N GLU A 201 -8.30 -2.00 -23.52
CA GLU A 201 -7.70 -1.10 -22.54
C GLU A 201 -8.64 -1.02 -21.31
N GLY A 202 -8.13 -1.45 -20.17
CA GLY A 202 -8.82 -1.39 -18.89
C GLY A 202 -9.12 0.05 -18.43
N LEU A 203 -9.93 0.16 -17.40
CA LEU A 203 -10.17 1.42 -16.67
C LEU A 203 -9.07 1.67 -15.67
#